data_c5c7f64d6d250aee5276a537ec3c1e2a
#
_entry.id   c5c7f64d6d250aee5276a537ec3c1e2a
#
_cell.length_a   1.000
_cell.length_b   1.000
_cell.length_c   1.000
_cell.angle_alpha   90.00
_cell.angle_beta   90.00
_cell.angle_gamma   90.00
#
_symmetry.space_group_name_H-M   'P 1'
#
loop_
_entity.id
_entity.type
_entity.pdbx_description
1 polymer ?
#
loop_
_entity_poly.entity_id
_entity_poly.type
_entity_poly.pdbx_seq_one_letter_code
_entity_poly.pdbx_strand_id
1 'polypeptide(L)'
;MKLKKLLAVMLAGTMLLGSMAGCGQKAETEDKGDAKTEGSADKGKDSEGKTISVAAIETAYGSEMWTKVAEAFTEETGINVEVTTDKNLEDVIGPSMQGGEYPDVVHLATGREAALTEQFIKDNLISDITDVLDMTVPGEDVKVSEKIAGGFTDTSLTNPYGDGKTYLAPMFYSPCGLFYNAGLFEEKGWTVPTTWDEMWELGDKAKAEGISLFTYPTTGYFDAFFYALMYSAGGPEFFDKATHYEEGIWDTEEAKTCFDIVTKLAAYTNPITPAQANDQDFTQNQQLVLDNKALFMPNGTWIVGEMKEAPRAEGFKWGMTALPAVKDGGDQYSYTWFEQCWVPSGAENQDEAKQFISFLYSDKACEIFAEAGAIQPVLNIADKLEGDNVMFYSIYDNGAKAAMGNFAPFEAVAGLDVRKNFFDPVNSLVEGSITEDDWIKGVKEASDQMRENLK
;
A
#
# COMPACT_ATOMS: atom_id res chain seq x y z
N MET A 1 53.79 3.96 9.13
CA MET A 1 55.07 3.97 8.39
C MET A 1 54.77 3.85 6.92
N LYS A 2 55.11 4.91 6.17
CA LYS A 2 55.33 5.04 4.69
C LYS A 2 54.12 4.70 3.78
N LEU A 3 53.35 5.66 3.21
CA LEU A 3 53.67 6.78 2.27
C LEU A 3 54.30 6.32 0.93
N LYS A 4 53.56 6.55 -0.19
CA LYS A 4 54.00 7.19 -1.47
C LYS A 4 52.99 6.79 -2.57
N LYS A 5 52.23 7.74 -3.11
CA LYS A 5 52.48 8.80 -4.13
C LYS A 5 52.27 8.27 -5.56
N LEU A 6 51.23 8.84 -6.22
CA LEU A 6 51.23 9.67 -7.44
C LEU A 6 51.64 9.02 -8.78
N LEU A 7 50.76 9.13 -9.79
CA LEU A 7 51.05 9.92 -10.99
C LEU A 7 49.80 10.11 -11.87
N ALA A 8 49.51 11.35 -12.16
CA ALA A 8 48.59 11.84 -13.19
C ALA A 8 49.31 11.88 -14.54
N VAL A 9 48.59 11.61 -15.63
CA VAL A 9 48.99 12.10 -16.96
C VAL A 9 47.76 12.63 -17.69
N MET A 10 47.77 13.92 -17.93
CA MET A 10 46.97 14.63 -18.94
C MET A 10 47.49 14.32 -20.33
N LEU A 11 46.61 14.25 -21.32
CA LEU A 11 46.91 14.78 -22.66
C LEU A 11 45.66 15.31 -23.36
N ALA A 12 45.78 16.55 -23.79
CA ALA A 12 44.80 17.34 -24.51
C ALA A 12 45.02 17.29 -26.04
N GLY A 13 44.02 17.71 -26.78
CA GLY A 13 44.12 18.20 -28.15
C GLY A 13 43.41 17.31 -29.16
N THR A 14 42.61 17.71 -30.13
CA THR A 14 42.51 19.00 -30.84
C THR A 14 41.22 19.05 -31.66
N MET A 15 40.67 20.24 -31.81
CA MET A 15 39.58 20.64 -32.74
C MET A 15 39.89 20.33 -34.19
N LEU A 16 38.82 20.08 -34.99
CA LEU A 16 38.76 20.59 -36.36
C LEU A 16 37.32 20.91 -36.78
N LEU A 17 37.13 22.19 -37.10
CA LEU A 17 35.99 22.81 -37.72
C LEU A 17 35.83 22.37 -39.20
N GLY A 18 34.60 22.29 -39.66
CA GLY A 18 34.28 22.19 -41.08
C GLY A 18 32.86 22.67 -41.37
N SER A 19 32.71 23.97 -41.52
CA SER A 19 31.52 24.63 -42.08
C SER A 19 31.44 24.45 -43.59
N MET A 20 30.23 24.24 -44.12
CA MET A 20 29.83 24.87 -45.40
C MET A 20 28.31 24.91 -45.57
N ALA A 21 27.88 26.10 -45.92
CA ALA A 21 26.52 26.54 -46.19
C ALA A 21 26.06 26.16 -47.60
N GLY A 22 24.73 26.12 -47.78
CA GLY A 22 24.10 26.07 -49.10
C GLY A 22 22.62 26.47 -49.06
N CYS A 23 22.36 27.67 -49.51
CA CYS A 23 21.06 28.36 -49.63
C CYS A 23 20.11 27.79 -50.68
N GLY A 24 18.80 28.03 -50.45
CA GLY A 24 17.87 28.56 -51.47
C GLY A 24 16.74 27.59 -51.86
N GLN A 25 15.45 27.79 -51.73
CA GLN A 25 14.65 28.86 -52.29
C GLN A 25 13.18 28.56 -51.96
N LYS A 26 12.40 29.61 -51.74
CA LYS A 26 10.92 29.64 -51.60
C LYS A 26 10.20 29.29 -52.88
N ALA A 27 9.01 28.68 -52.75
CA ALA A 27 7.86 29.02 -53.59
C ALA A 27 6.56 28.74 -52.82
N GLU A 28 5.73 29.78 -52.72
CA GLU A 28 4.32 29.81 -52.31
C GLU A 28 3.42 29.18 -53.39
N THR A 29 2.30 28.55 -53.02
CA THR A 29 0.94 29.01 -53.34
C THR A 29 -0.14 27.96 -53.03
N GLU A 30 -1.14 28.45 -52.28
CA GLU A 30 -2.62 28.33 -52.36
C GLU A 30 -3.33 26.97 -52.25
N ASP A 31 -4.01 26.81 -51.11
CA ASP A 31 -5.45 26.81 -50.78
C ASP A 31 -6.40 25.96 -51.65
N LYS A 32 -7.07 25.01 -51.01
CA LYS A 32 -8.51 24.72 -50.97
C LYS A 32 -8.88 23.38 -50.30
N GLY A 33 -9.54 23.45 -49.17
CA GLY A 33 -10.94 23.05 -48.95
C GLY A 33 -11.26 21.61 -48.63
N ASP A 34 -11.74 21.43 -47.38
CA ASP A 34 -12.76 20.49 -46.90
C ASP A 34 -12.61 18.97 -47.13
N ALA A 35 -12.43 18.25 -46.01
CA ALA A 35 -13.43 17.31 -45.50
C ALA A 35 -12.97 16.65 -44.19
N LYS A 36 -13.80 16.79 -43.15
CA LYS A 36 -13.74 16.03 -41.91
C LYS A 36 -13.85 14.55 -42.21
N THR A 37 -12.94 13.77 -41.68
CA THR A 37 -13.15 12.38 -41.31
C THR A 37 -12.46 12.15 -40.00
N GLU A 38 -13.25 11.90 -38.96
CA GLU A 38 -12.77 11.40 -37.69
C GLU A 38 -12.19 10.00 -37.94
N GLY A 39 -10.88 9.91 -37.83
CA GLY A 39 -10.13 8.66 -37.89
C GLY A 39 -9.48 8.46 -36.52
N SER A 40 -9.90 7.41 -35.86
CA SER A 40 -9.20 6.82 -34.70
C SER A 40 -7.71 6.81 -34.98
N ALA A 41 -6.95 7.55 -34.16
CA ALA A 41 -5.50 7.69 -34.33
C ALA A 41 -4.83 6.39 -33.86
N ASP A 42 -4.20 5.73 -34.81
CA ASP A 42 -3.14 4.74 -34.64
C ASP A 42 -1.94 5.44 -33.97
N LYS A 43 -1.94 5.55 -32.64
CA LYS A 43 -0.82 6.10 -31.84
C LYS A 43 0.31 5.08 -31.62
N GLY A 44 0.13 3.82 -32.02
CA GLY A 44 1.08 2.75 -31.73
C GLY A 44 2.35 2.72 -32.59
N LYS A 45 2.42 3.48 -33.69
CA LYS A 45 3.58 3.42 -34.63
C LYS A 45 4.68 4.45 -34.36
N ASP A 46 4.42 5.51 -33.61
CA ASP A 46 5.41 6.54 -33.34
C ASP A 46 6.31 6.23 -32.12
N SER A 47 5.97 5.22 -31.32
CA SER A 47 6.71 4.84 -30.09
C SER A 47 7.61 3.60 -30.26
N GLU A 48 7.54 2.90 -31.40
CA GLU A 48 8.36 1.71 -31.69
C GLU A 48 9.86 2.05 -31.67
N GLY A 49 10.64 1.36 -30.81
CA GLY A 49 12.08 1.56 -30.64
C GLY A 49 12.46 2.65 -29.64
N LYS A 50 11.50 3.33 -28.99
CA LYS A 50 11.79 4.18 -27.84
C LYS A 50 12.21 3.32 -26.63
N THR A 51 12.88 3.94 -25.68
CA THR A 51 13.28 3.31 -24.42
C THR A 51 12.81 4.17 -23.27
N ILE A 52 12.15 3.55 -22.28
CA ILE A 52 11.79 4.16 -21.00
C ILE A 52 12.63 3.58 -19.87
N SER A 53 12.79 4.34 -18.81
CA SER A 53 13.45 3.92 -17.58
C SER A 53 12.43 3.73 -16.45
N VAL A 54 12.50 2.57 -15.79
CA VAL A 54 11.63 2.20 -14.67
C VAL A 54 12.49 1.96 -13.44
N ALA A 55 12.23 2.69 -12.37
CA ALA A 55 12.84 2.48 -11.08
C ALA A 55 11.84 1.83 -10.12
N ALA A 56 12.14 0.63 -9.65
CA ALA A 56 11.24 -0.14 -8.79
C ALA A 56 11.94 -0.63 -7.52
N ILE A 57 11.27 -0.48 -6.38
CA ILE A 57 11.82 -0.99 -5.13
C ILE A 57 11.86 -2.51 -5.13
N GLU A 58 12.97 -3.09 -4.68
CA GLU A 58 13.06 -4.52 -4.39
C GLU A 58 12.54 -4.79 -2.98
N THR A 59 11.46 -5.53 -2.90
CA THR A 59 10.83 -5.96 -1.65
C THR A 59 10.98 -7.47 -1.43
N ALA A 60 10.18 -8.05 -0.55
CA ALA A 60 10.13 -9.50 -0.32
C ALA A 60 9.76 -10.32 -1.57
N TYR A 61 9.15 -9.70 -2.56
CA TYR A 61 8.79 -10.32 -3.86
C TYR A 61 9.99 -10.49 -4.80
N GLY A 62 11.14 -9.88 -4.47
CA GLY A 62 12.32 -9.84 -5.33
C GLY A 62 12.21 -8.84 -6.47
N SER A 63 13.15 -8.91 -7.42
CA SER A 63 13.25 -7.95 -8.53
C SER A 63 13.01 -8.60 -9.90
N GLU A 64 13.07 -9.92 -10.00
CA GLU A 64 12.97 -10.65 -11.29
C GLU A 64 11.64 -10.39 -12.01
N MET A 65 10.55 -10.21 -11.27
CA MET A 65 9.23 -9.91 -11.82
C MET A 65 9.23 -8.64 -12.70
N TRP A 66 9.96 -7.60 -12.29
CA TRP A 66 10.04 -6.36 -13.04
C TRP A 66 10.75 -6.53 -14.38
N THR A 67 11.82 -7.36 -14.43
CA THR A 67 12.49 -7.71 -15.68
C THR A 67 11.54 -8.46 -16.62
N LYS A 68 10.80 -9.44 -16.11
CA LYS A 68 9.85 -10.21 -16.91
C LYS A 68 8.69 -9.35 -17.46
N VAL A 69 8.18 -8.42 -16.65
CA VAL A 69 7.12 -7.50 -17.10
C VAL A 69 7.66 -6.51 -18.14
N ALA A 70 8.87 -6.00 -17.97
CA ALA A 70 9.54 -5.14 -18.95
C ALA A 70 9.73 -5.85 -20.30
N GLU A 71 10.17 -7.12 -20.29
CA GLU A 71 10.28 -7.94 -21.49
C GLU A 71 8.92 -8.17 -22.17
N ALA A 72 7.88 -8.49 -21.39
CA ALA A 72 6.53 -8.69 -21.90
C ALA A 72 5.93 -7.41 -22.48
N PHE A 73 6.16 -6.26 -21.87
CA PHE A 73 5.76 -4.95 -22.41
C PHE A 73 6.47 -4.63 -23.72
N THR A 74 7.76 -4.89 -23.79
CA THR A 74 8.55 -4.68 -25.02
C THR A 74 8.06 -5.57 -26.15
N GLU A 75 7.74 -6.83 -25.85
CA GLU A 75 7.17 -7.77 -26.85
C GLU A 75 5.82 -7.28 -27.39
N GLU A 76 4.96 -6.74 -26.53
CA GLU A 76 3.62 -6.28 -26.90
C GLU A 76 3.63 -4.94 -27.66
N THR A 77 4.50 -4.00 -27.26
CA THR A 77 4.43 -2.61 -27.71
C THR A 77 5.59 -2.17 -28.60
N GLY A 78 6.71 -2.87 -28.59
CA GLY A 78 7.95 -2.47 -29.25
C GLY A 78 8.73 -1.36 -28.50
N ILE A 79 8.27 -0.92 -27.32
CA ILE A 79 8.96 0.05 -26.46
C ILE A 79 9.91 -0.71 -25.52
N ASN A 80 11.19 -0.33 -25.53
CA ASN A 80 12.16 -0.95 -24.64
C ASN A 80 12.04 -0.39 -23.22
N VAL A 81 12.35 -1.20 -22.20
CA VAL A 81 12.32 -0.80 -20.79
C VAL A 81 13.66 -1.13 -20.12
N GLU A 82 14.29 -0.11 -19.56
CA GLU A 82 15.44 -0.26 -18.67
C GLU A 82 14.99 -0.22 -17.23
N VAL A 83 15.17 -1.33 -16.49
CA VAL A 83 14.73 -1.47 -15.12
C VAL A 83 15.88 -1.31 -14.15
N THR A 84 15.70 -0.43 -13.16
CA THR A 84 16.59 -0.29 -12.00
C THR A 84 15.83 -0.75 -10.76
N THR A 85 16.41 -1.72 -10.03
CA THR A 85 15.81 -2.21 -8.76
C THR A 85 16.85 -2.16 -7.65
N ASP A 86 16.42 -1.72 -6.46
CA ASP A 86 17.24 -1.75 -5.25
C ASP A 86 16.32 -1.78 -4.00
N LYS A 87 16.82 -2.33 -2.89
CA LYS A 87 16.12 -2.32 -1.59
C LYS A 87 16.08 -0.94 -0.95
N ASN A 88 17.09 -0.12 -1.25
CA ASN A 88 17.21 1.27 -0.83
C ASN A 88 17.09 2.17 -2.07
N LEU A 89 16.02 1.98 -2.84
CA LEU A 89 15.83 2.64 -4.12
C LEU A 89 15.98 4.16 -4.03
N GLU A 90 15.49 4.76 -2.95
CA GLU A 90 15.57 6.20 -2.71
C GLU A 90 17.01 6.73 -2.69
N ASP A 91 17.95 5.95 -2.14
CA ASP A 91 19.38 6.30 -2.12
C ASP A 91 20.01 6.22 -3.50
N VAL A 92 19.48 5.33 -4.36
CA VAL A 92 19.97 5.11 -5.72
C VAL A 92 19.50 6.22 -6.68
N ILE A 93 18.18 6.51 -6.69
CA ILE A 93 17.58 7.46 -7.64
C ILE A 93 17.51 8.89 -7.11
N GLY A 94 17.43 9.10 -5.79
CA GLY A 94 17.26 10.42 -5.19
C GLY A 94 18.29 11.46 -5.63
N PRO A 95 19.61 11.16 -5.67
CA PRO A 95 20.61 12.11 -6.11
C PRO A 95 20.47 12.58 -7.56
N SER A 96 20.13 11.68 -8.50
CA SER A 96 19.91 12.04 -9.91
C SER A 96 18.61 12.83 -10.08
N MET A 97 17.54 12.45 -9.36
CA MET A 97 16.27 13.18 -9.38
C MET A 97 16.41 14.62 -8.84
N GLN A 98 17.24 14.82 -7.80
CA GLN A 98 17.59 16.17 -7.32
C GLN A 98 18.38 16.96 -8.37
N GLY A 99 19.12 16.28 -9.23
CA GLY A 99 19.84 16.86 -10.38
C GLY A 99 18.96 17.17 -11.59
N GLY A 100 17.68 16.76 -11.57
CA GLY A 100 16.74 16.93 -12.68
C GLY A 100 16.76 15.78 -13.70
N GLU A 101 17.40 14.65 -13.37
CA GLU A 101 17.40 13.42 -14.17
C GLU A 101 16.42 12.44 -13.53
N TYR A 102 15.30 12.18 -14.19
CA TYR A 102 14.20 11.40 -13.63
C TYR A 102 14.04 10.06 -14.35
N PRO A 103 13.74 8.96 -13.62
CA PRO A 103 13.12 7.78 -14.23
C PRO A 103 11.79 8.16 -14.87
N ASP A 104 11.39 7.43 -15.91
CA ASP A 104 10.07 7.66 -16.53
C ASP A 104 8.94 7.11 -15.65
N VAL A 105 9.18 6.00 -14.95
CA VAL A 105 8.23 5.43 -13.97
C VAL A 105 8.96 5.11 -12.68
N VAL A 106 8.34 5.43 -11.55
CA VAL A 106 8.81 5.07 -10.21
C VAL A 106 7.77 4.19 -9.53
N HIS A 107 8.20 3.01 -9.06
CA HIS A 107 7.41 2.16 -8.16
C HIS A 107 7.98 2.30 -6.74
N LEU A 108 7.27 3.05 -5.91
CA LEU A 108 7.68 3.36 -4.54
C LEU A 108 6.46 3.77 -3.71
N ALA A 109 6.23 3.06 -2.62
CA ALA A 109 5.10 3.34 -1.74
C ALA A 109 5.27 4.67 -0.99
N THR A 110 4.14 5.27 -0.61
CA THR A 110 4.09 6.31 0.42
C THR A 110 4.30 5.71 1.82
N GLY A 111 4.63 6.56 2.80
CA GLY A 111 4.84 6.13 4.19
C GLY A 111 6.21 5.51 4.46
N ARG A 112 7.16 5.60 3.52
CA ARG A 112 8.52 5.13 3.71
C ARG A 112 9.37 6.16 4.45
N GLU A 113 10.35 5.69 5.23
CA GLU A 113 11.20 6.55 6.09
C GLU A 113 11.92 7.66 5.31
N ALA A 114 12.42 7.35 4.10
CA ALA A 114 13.10 8.32 3.25
C ALA A 114 12.16 9.37 2.63
N ALA A 115 10.84 9.09 2.60
CA ALA A 115 9.77 10.00 2.17
C ALA A 115 9.98 10.66 0.80
N LEU A 116 10.61 9.94 -0.16
CA LEU A 116 10.88 10.49 -1.49
C LEU A 116 9.58 10.79 -2.25
N THR A 117 8.61 9.88 -2.22
CA THR A 117 7.30 10.06 -2.87
C THR A 117 6.58 11.27 -2.28
N GLU A 118 6.55 11.41 -0.95
CA GLU A 118 5.94 12.55 -0.26
C GLU A 118 6.61 13.88 -0.60
N GLN A 119 7.95 13.87 -0.75
CA GLN A 119 8.66 15.07 -1.17
C GLN A 119 8.23 15.51 -2.58
N PHE A 120 8.08 14.56 -3.52
CA PHE A 120 7.59 14.84 -4.87
C PHE A 120 6.14 15.30 -4.88
N ILE A 121 5.29 14.73 -4.01
CA ILE A 121 3.90 15.20 -3.80
C ILE A 121 3.91 16.65 -3.31
N LYS A 122 4.65 16.95 -2.25
CA LYS A 122 4.74 18.28 -1.64
C LYS A 122 5.21 19.36 -2.64
N ASP A 123 6.16 19.01 -3.50
CA ASP A 123 6.73 19.91 -4.49
C ASP A 123 5.88 19.99 -5.78
N ASN A 124 4.76 19.26 -5.87
CA ASN A 124 3.92 19.14 -7.07
C ASN A 124 4.70 18.63 -8.29
N LEU A 125 5.58 17.66 -8.09
CA LEU A 125 6.45 17.08 -9.11
C LEU A 125 6.00 15.70 -9.58
N ILE A 126 4.74 15.32 -9.35
CA ILE A 126 4.13 14.08 -9.87
C ILE A 126 3.14 14.44 -10.97
N SER A 127 3.20 13.71 -12.09
CA SER A 127 2.32 13.91 -13.24
C SER A 127 0.90 13.42 -12.97
N ASP A 128 -0.07 14.14 -13.51
CA ASP A 128 -1.44 13.69 -13.64
C ASP A 128 -1.49 12.49 -14.61
N ILE A 129 -1.92 11.34 -14.10
CA ILE A 129 -2.06 10.09 -14.85
C ILE A 129 -3.53 9.63 -14.91
N THR A 130 -4.47 10.55 -14.71
CA THR A 130 -5.92 10.23 -14.75
C THR A 130 -6.34 9.58 -16.06
N ASP A 131 -5.72 10.00 -17.16
CA ASP A 131 -5.97 9.46 -18.50
C ASP A 131 -5.57 7.98 -18.65
N VAL A 132 -4.66 7.47 -17.82
CA VAL A 132 -4.32 6.03 -17.79
C VAL A 132 -5.55 5.19 -17.50
N LEU A 133 -6.46 5.65 -16.64
CA LEU A 133 -7.68 4.92 -16.29
C LEU A 133 -8.59 4.69 -17.51
N ASP A 134 -8.55 5.60 -18.48
CA ASP A 134 -9.32 5.51 -19.74
C ASP A 134 -8.57 4.83 -20.89
N MET A 135 -7.29 4.53 -20.72
CA MET A 135 -6.49 3.82 -21.72
C MET A 135 -6.96 2.37 -21.83
N THR A 136 -6.94 1.86 -23.07
CA THR A 136 -7.06 0.43 -23.31
C THR A 136 -5.78 -0.27 -22.91
N VAL A 137 -5.88 -1.34 -22.14
CA VAL A 137 -4.72 -2.15 -21.72
C VAL A 137 -4.06 -2.75 -22.97
N PRO A 138 -2.74 -2.55 -23.17
CA PRO A 138 -2.03 -3.13 -24.31
C PRO A 138 -2.23 -4.65 -24.40
N GLY A 139 -2.60 -5.14 -25.60
CA GLY A 139 -2.92 -6.54 -25.83
C GLY A 139 -4.32 -7.00 -25.44
N GLU A 140 -5.17 -6.11 -24.90
CA GLU A 140 -6.53 -6.42 -24.44
C GLU A 140 -7.55 -5.40 -24.97
N ASP A 141 -8.84 -5.78 -25.00
CA ASP A 141 -9.96 -4.90 -25.43
C ASP A 141 -10.72 -4.32 -24.21
N VAL A 142 -10.01 -3.95 -23.14
CA VAL A 142 -10.57 -3.50 -21.86
C VAL A 142 -9.82 -2.28 -21.34
N LYS A 143 -10.53 -1.35 -20.70
CA LYS A 143 -9.90 -0.19 -20.07
C LYS A 143 -9.25 -0.55 -18.74
N VAL A 144 -8.23 0.21 -18.33
CA VAL A 144 -7.58 0.08 -17.02
C VAL A 144 -8.61 0.23 -15.88
N SER A 145 -9.49 1.23 -15.97
CA SER A 145 -10.54 1.46 -14.96
C SER A 145 -11.54 0.30 -14.80
N GLU A 146 -11.70 -0.53 -15.84
CA GLU A 146 -12.57 -1.70 -15.79
C GLU A 146 -11.89 -2.91 -15.15
N LYS A 147 -10.56 -2.86 -14.98
CA LYS A 147 -9.78 -3.93 -14.33
C LYS A 147 -9.50 -3.66 -12.86
N ILE A 148 -9.36 -2.41 -12.44
CA ILE A 148 -9.04 -2.07 -11.05
C ILE A 148 -10.26 -2.30 -10.15
N ALA A 149 -10.05 -2.97 -9.02
CA ALA A 149 -11.09 -3.18 -8.02
C ALA A 149 -11.58 -1.85 -7.41
N GLY A 150 -12.87 -1.78 -7.06
CA GLY A 150 -13.46 -0.57 -6.49
C GLY A 150 -12.79 -0.16 -5.18
N GLY A 151 -12.62 1.15 -4.99
CA GLY A 151 -12.02 1.73 -3.78
C GLY A 151 -10.50 1.90 -3.83
N PHE A 152 -9.83 1.50 -4.92
CA PHE A 152 -8.37 1.66 -5.05
C PHE A 152 -7.93 2.87 -5.86
N THR A 153 -8.82 3.56 -6.57
CA THR A 153 -8.49 4.73 -7.39
C THR A 153 -8.96 6.06 -6.80
N ASP A 154 -9.79 6.03 -5.78
CA ASP A 154 -10.42 7.23 -5.20
C ASP A 154 -10.05 7.38 -3.71
N THR A 155 -8.75 7.47 -3.44
CA THR A 155 -8.18 7.55 -2.10
C THR A 155 -7.12 8.64 -2.03
N SER A 156 -6.78 9.11 -0.83
CA SER A 156 -5.65 10.04 -0.62
C SER A 156 -4.30 9.46 -1.08
N LEU A 157 -4.17 8.12 -1.14
CA LEU A 157 -2.97 7.44 -1.64
C LEU A 157 -2.84 7.42 -3.17
N THR A 158 -3.89 7.73 -3.90
CA THR A 158 -3.88 7.82 -5.37
C THR A 158 -4.13 9.24 -5.86
N ASN A 159 -4.81 10.04 -5.05
CA ASN A 159 -5.11 11.46 -5.26
C ASN A 159 -4.62 12.30 -4.07
N PRO A 160 -3.31 12.53 -3.93
CA PRO A 160 -2.75 13.21 -2.76
C PRO A 160 -3.09 14.71 -2.70
N TYR A 161 -3.59 15.29 -3.79
CA TYR A 161 -3.95 16.71 -3.85
C TYR A 161 -5.45 16.98 -3.62
N GLY A 162 -6.28 15.93 -3.51
CA GLY A 162 -7.72 16.07 -3.27
C GLY A 162 -8.50 16.75 -4.40
N ASP A 163 -7.97 16.81 -5.61
CA ASP A 163 -8.54 17.52 -6.77
C ASP A 163 -9.35 16.63 -7.72
N GLY A 164 -9.58 15.36 -7.34
CA GLY A 164 -10.35 14.38 -8.10
C GLY A 164 -9.59 13.73 -9.25
N LYS A 165 -8.26 13.86 -9.28
CA LYS A 165 -7.38 13.25 -10.27
C LYS A 165 -6.58 12.10 -9.69
N THR A 166 -6.00 11.29 -10.56
CA THR A 166 -5.10 10.20 -10.19
C THR A 166 -3.67 10.58 -10.51
N TYR A 167 -2.80 10.49 -9.51
CA TYR A 167 -1.37 10.78 -9.61
C TYR A 167 -0.50 9.56 -9.32
N LEU A 168 -1.00 8.66 -8.46
CA LEU A 168 -0.32 7.42 -8.10
C LEU A 168 -1.21 6.23 -8.49
N ALA A 169 -0.70 5.38 -9.37
CA ALA A 169 -1.40 4.19 -9.83
C ALA A 169 -1.30 3.09 -8.77
N PRO A 170 -2.42 2.45 -8.39
CA PRO A 170 -2.41 1.35 -7.43
C PRO A 170 -1.67 0.13 -7.98
N MET A 171 -0.67 -0.38 -7.25
CA MET A 171 0.13 -1.52 -7.71
C MET A 171 -0.07 -2.76 -6.88
N PHE A 172 0.64 -2.92 -5.78
CA PHE A 172 0.53 -4.12 -4.96
C PHE A 172 -0.21 -3.82 -3.67
N TYR A 173 -0.97 -4.79 -3.17
CA TYR A 173 -1.66 -4.66 -1.92
C TYR A 173 -1.61 -5.95 -1.11
N SER A 174 -1.74 -5.81 0.19
CA SER A 174 -1.84 -6.94 1.12
C SER A 174 -2.96 -6.68 2.09
N PRO A 175 -4.08 -7.42 1.99
CA PRO A 175 -5.17 -7.30 2.94
C PRO A 175 -4.72 -7.62 4.36
N CYS A 176 -5.12 -6.78 5.31
CA CYS A 176 -4.95 -6.98 6.74
C CYS A 176 -6.32 -7.19 7.38
N GLY A 177 -6.41 -8.13 8.29
CA GLY A 177 -7.68 -8.45 8.93
C GLY A 177 -7.49 -9.21 10.23
N LEU A 178 -8.56 -9.81 10.69
CA LEU A 178 -8.53 -10.71 11.84
C LEU A 178 -8.30 -12.13 11.35
N PHE A 179 -7.11 -12.65 11.66
CA PHE A 179 -6.73 -14.02 11.35
C PHE A 179 -7.15 -14.96 12.47
N TYR A 180 -7.64 -16.16 12.11
CA TYR A 180 -8.17 -17.14 13.03
C TYR A 180 -8.00 -18.58 12.54
N ASN A 181 -8.28 -19.57 13.39
CA ASN A 181 -8.32 -20.96 12.98
C ASN A 181 -9.73 -21.36 12.49
N ALA A 182 -9.95 -21.36 11.17
CA ALA A 182 -11.23 -21.76 10.59
C ALA A 182 -11.60 -23.21 10.91
N GLY A 183 -10.63 -24.11 11.06
CA GLY A 183 -10.88 -25.49 11.48
C GLY A 183 -11.48 -25.59 12.89
N LEU A 184 -11.04 -24.76 13.84
CA LEU A 184 -11.65 -24.67 15.16
C LEU A 184 -13.10 -24.18 15.08
N PHE A 185 -13.37 -23.16 14.25
CA PHE A 185 -14.73 -22.64 14.08
C PHE A 185 -15.66 -23.70 13.48
N GLU A 186 -15.20 -24.46 12.49
CA GLU A 186 -15.94 -25.61 11.93
C GLU A 186 -16.22 -26.67 13.01
N GLU A 187 -15.21 -27.06 13.79
CA GLU A 187 -15.33 -28.07 14.87
C GLU A 187 -16.37 -27.66 15.93
N LYS A 188 -16.32 -26.37 16.33
CA LYS A 188 -17.20 -25.84 17.39
C LYS A 188 -18.58 -25.42 16.89
N GLY A 189 -18.76 -25.32 15.55
CA GLY A 189 -19.97 -24.76 14.96
C GLY A 189 -20.13 -23.26 15.27
N TRP A 190 -19.00 -22.56 15.41
CA TRP A 190 -18.99 -21.11 15.63
C TRP A 190 -19.08 -20.37 14.30
N THR A 191 -19.78 -19.23 14.32
CA THR A 191 -19.88 -18.32 13.18
C THR A 191 -18.88 -17.19 13.36
N VAL A 192 -18.22 -16.77 12.27
CA VAL A 192 -17.35 -15.60 12.27
C VAL A 192 -18.21 -14.35 12.48
N PRO A 193 -17.88 -13.50 13.48
CA PRO A 193 -18.69 -12.33 13.81
C PRO A 193 -18.63 -11.28 12.68
N THR A 194 -19.78 -10.69 12.38
CA THR A 194 -19.92 -9.57 11.43
C THR A 194 -20.17 -8.24 12.13
N THR A 195 -20.56 -8.30 13.42
CA THR A 195 -20.77 -7.13 14.29
C THR A 195 -19.97 -7.27 15.59
N TRP A 196 -19.73 -6.16 16.27
CA TRP A 196 -19.05 -6.20 17.58
C TRP A 196 -19.90 -6.88 18.66
N ASP A 197 -21.23 -6.82 18.58
CA ASP A 197 -22.08 -7.56 19.52
C ASP A 197 -21.91 -9.06 19.37
N GLU A 198 -21.91 -9.58 18.15
CA GLU A 198 -21.59 -10.99 17.86
C GLU A 198 -20.16 -11.36 18.33
N MET A 199 -19.20 -10.43 18.19
CA MET A 199 -17.82 -10.62 18.65
C MET A 199 -17.77 -10.82 20.16
N TRP A 200 -18.51 -10.00 20.92
CA TRP A 200 -18.56 -10.14 22.37
C TRP A 200 -19.24 -11.42 22.82
N GLU A 201 -20.35 -11.82 22.17
CA GLU A 201 -21.02 -13.10 22.44
C GLU A 201 -20.09 -14.29 22.17
N LEU A 202 -19.32 -14.25 21.09
CA LEU A 202 -18.32 -15.26 20.80
C LEU A 202 -17.20 -15.27 21.85
N GLY A 203 -16.76 -14.09 22.27
CA GLY A 203 -15.74 -13.93 23.32
C GLY A 203 -16.17 -14.59 24.64
N ASP A 204 -17.42 -14.43 25.05
CA ASP A 204 -17.96 -15.06 26.24
C ASP A 204 -18.04 -16.59 26.11
N LYS A 205 -18.43 -17.09 24.92
CA LYS A 205 -18.43 -18.53 24.62
C LYS A 205 -16.99 -19.10 24.68
N ALA A 206 -16.05 -18.45 24.05
CA ALA A 206 -14.65 -18.89 24.03
C ALA A 206 -14.04 -18.88 25.43
N LYS A 207 -14.30 -17.83 26.21
CA LYS A 207 -13.84 -17.71 27.61
C LYS A 207 -14.35 -18.85 28.49
N ALA A 208 -15.57 -19.28 28.28
CA ALA A 208 -16.14 -20.44 29.01
C ALA A 208 -15.38 -21.76 28.70
N GLU A 209 -14.71 -21.84 27.57
CA GLU A 209 -13.85 -22.95 27.15
C GLU A 209 -12.36 -22.72 27.48
N GLY A 210 -12.00 -21.60 28.11
CA GLY A 210 -10.63 -21.25 28.45
C GLY A 210 -9.82 -20.68 27.29
N ILE A 211 -10.48 -20.20 26.25
CA ILE A 211 -9.87 -19.60 25.06
C ILE A 211 -10.07 -18.08 25.13
N SER A 212 -9.03 -17.30 24.91
CA SER A 212 -9.13 -15.85 24.81
C SER A 212 -9.72 -15.45 23.45
N LEU A 213 -10.49 -14.36 23.42
CA LEU A 213 -11.02 -13.86 22.15
C LEU A 213 -9.92 -13.31 21.25
N PHE A 214 -8.89 -12.67 21.83
CA PHE A 214 -7.96 -11.85 21.07
C PHE A 214 -6.51 -11.99 21.56
N THR A 215 -5.60 -11.76 20.66
CA THR A 215 -4.18 -11.51 20.87
C THR A 215 -3.68 -10.60 19.74
N TYR A 216 -2.47 -10.06 19.85
CA TYR A 216 -1.83 -9.30 18.79
C TYR A 216 -0.32 -9.55 18.79
N PRO A 217 0.36 -9.58 17.63
CA PRO A 217 1.80 -9.83 17.56
C PRO A 217 2.59 -8.78 18.33
N THR A 218 2.48 -7.52 17.94
CA THR A 218 2.97 -6.34 18.66
C THR A 218 1.94 -5.23 18.55
N THR A 219 2.10 -4.15 19.29
CA THR A 219 1.24 -2.97 19.22
C THR A 219 1.31 -2.27 17.86
N GLY A 220 2.37 -2.51 17.07
CA GLY A 220 2.46 -2.02 15.69
C GLY A 220 1.37 -2.56 14.77
N TYR A 221 0.82 -3.75 15.06
CA TYR A 221 -0.29 -4.32 14.28
C TYR A 221 -1.66 -3.69 14.60
N PHE A 222 -1.70 -2.83 15.64
CA PHE A 222 -2.89 -2.02 15.91
C PHE A 222 -3.08 -0.88 14.91
N ASP A 223 -2.08 -0.50 14.14
CA ASP A 223 -2.24 0.47 13.07
C ASP A 223 -3.30 -0.01 12.06
N ALA A 224 -3.08 -1.14 11.41
CA ALA A 224 -4.00 -1.74 10.46
C ALA A 224 -5.40 -2.01 11.07
N PHE A 225 -5.43 -2.50 12.32
CA PHE A 225 -6.67 -2.72 13.05
C PHE A 225 -7.43 -1.42 13.30
N PHE A 226 -6.76 -0.41 13.84
CA PHE A 226 -7.38 0.85 14.24
C PHE A 226 -7.81 1.69 13.03
N TYR A 227 -7.05 1.62 11.93
CA TYR A 227 -7.43 2.26 10.67
C TYR A 227 -8.73 1.69 10.11
N ALA A 228 -8.87 0.36 10.04
CA ALA A 228 -10.10 -0.27 9.61
C ALA A 228 -11.27 0.04 10.57
N LEU A 229 -11.01 0.13 11.88
CA LEU A 229 -12.00 0.50 12.87
C LEU A 229 -12.47 1.94 12.70
N MET A 230 -11.56 2.89 12.45
CA MET A 230 -11.92 4.28 12.18
C MET A 230 -12.80 4.41 10.93
N TYR A 231 -12.48 3.68 9.85
CA TYR A 231 -13.34 3.64 8.67
C TYR A 231 -14.73 3.08 9.00
N SER A 232 -14.83 2.04 9.81
CA SER A 232 -16.11 1.45 10.22
C SER A 232 -16.92 2.39 11.13
N ALA A 233 -16.26 3.19 11.97
CA ALA A 233 -16.90 4.12 12.90
C ALA A 233 -17.42 5.39 12.22
N GLY A 234 -16.61 6.01 11.35
CA GLY A 234 -16.91 7.33 10.79
C GLY A 234 -16.64 7.50 9.30
N GLY A 235 -16.21 6.42 8.61
CA GLY A 235 -15.91 6.47 7.18
C GLY A 235 -14.61 7.21 6.84
N PRO A 236 -14.37 7.42 5.54
CA PRO A 236 -13.13 8.02 5.06
C PRO A 236 -12.92 9.45 5.55
N GLU A 237 -13.97 10.26 5.73
CA GLU A 237 -13.83 11.62 6.20
C GLU A 237 -13.33 11.70 7.66
N PHE A 238 -13.87 10.84 8.53
CA PHE A 238 -13.39 10.76 9.91
C PHE A 238 -11.95 10.27 9.96
N PHE A 239 -11.63 9.24 9.17
CA PHE A 239 -10.28 8.70 9.06
C PHE A 239 -9.28 9.77 8.63
N ASP A 240 -9.59 10.52 7.57
CA ASP A 240 -8.72 11.58 7.06
C ASP A 240 -8.45 12.66 8.11
N LYS A 241 -9.49 13.16 8.78
CA LYS A 241 -9.36 14.15 9.87
C LYS A 241 -8.53 13.62 11.04
N ALA A 242 -8.76 12.36 11.43
CA ALA A 242 -8.05 11.74 12.55
C ALA A 242 -6.57 11.53 12.24
N THR A 243 -6.25 11.07 11.04
CA THR A 243 -4.87 10.83 10.59
C THR A 243 -4.10 12.13 10.30
N HIS A 244 -4.79 13.25 10.07
CA HIS A 244 -4.22 14.59 9.97
C HIS A 244 -4.29 15.37 11.29
N TYR A 245 -4.62 14.70 12.39
CA TYR A 245 -4.61 15.26 13.75
C TYR A 245 -5.50 16.50 13.91
N GLU A 246 -6.68 16.53 13.24
CA GLU A 246 -7.60 17.69 13.33
C GLU A 246 -7.96 17.99 14.77
N GLU A 247 -8.04 19.28 15.12
CA GLU A 247 -8.34 19.71 16.48
C GLU A 247 -9.72 19.19 16.94
N GLY A 248 -9.73 18.54 18.12
CA GLY A 248 -10.95 17.98 18.71
C GLY A 248 -11.46 16.69 18.07
N ILE A 249 -10.77 16.12 17.07
CA ILE A 249 -11.20 14.90 16.40
C ILE A 249 -11.37 13.72 17.36
N TRP A 250 -10.52 13.64 18.39
CA TRP A 250 -10.57 12.59 19.40
C TRP A 250 -11.64 12.82 20.48
N ASP A 251 -12.45 13.89 20.36
CA ASP A 251 -13.62 14.16 21.21
C ASP A 251 -14.94 13.75 20.54
N THR A 252 -14.91 13.25 19.30
CA THR A 252 -16.08 12.84 18.54
C THR A 252 -16.66 11.51 19.01
N GLU A 253 -17.94 11.24 18.70
CA GLU A 253 -18.58 9.96 19.01
C GLU A 253 -17.92 8.79 18.23
N GLU A 254 -17.43 9.05 17.03
CA GLU A 254 -16.71 8.08 16.21
C GLU A 254 -15.40 7.66 16.90
N ALA A 255 -14.62 8.63 17.38
CA ALA A 255 -13.39 8.37 18.12
C ALA A 255 -13.68 7.61 19.42
N LYS A 256 -14.69 8.07 20.18
CA LYS A 256 -15.13 7.40 21.41
C LYS A 256 -15.50 5.93 21.14
N THR A 257 -16.23 5.67 20.07
CA THR A 257 -16.59 4.31 19.67
C THR A 257 -15.34 3.45 19.43
N CYS A 258 -14.31 4.00 18.79
CA CYS A 258 -13.04 3.28 18.58
C CYS A 258 -12.35 2.97 19.92
N PHE A 259 -12.28 3.92 20.84
CA PHE A 259 -11.67 3.71 22.16
C PHE A 259 -12.44 2.70 23.00
N ASP A 260 -13.77 2.80 23.08
CA ASP A 260 -14.65 1.87 23.80
C ASP A 260 -14.44 0.42 23.31
N ILE A 261 -14.37 0.22 21.97
CA ILE A 261 -14.16 -1.11 21.37
C ILE A 261 -12.78 -1.67 21.74
N VAL A 262 -11.71 -0.90 21.60
CA VAL A 262 -10.33 -1.36 21.93
C VAL A 262 -10.21 -1.65 23.43
N THR A 263 -10.75 -0.78 24.27
CA THR A 263 -10.74 -0.98 25.73
C THR A 263 -11.50 -2.24 26.14
N LYS A 264 -12.67 -2.47 25.54
CA LYS A 264 -13.43 -3.69 25.78
C LYS A 264 -12.65 -4.92 25.27
N LEU A 265 -12.03 -4.81 24.08
CA LEU A 265 -11.23 -5.90 23.51
C LEU A 265 -10.02 -6.25 24.40
N ALA A 266 -9.40 -5.24 25.04
CA ALA A 266 -8.31 -5.45 25.99
C ALA A 266 -8.70 -6.43 27.13
N ALA A 267 -9.96 -6.37 27.60
CA ALA A 267 -10.47 -7.28 28.64
C ALA A 267 -10.69 -8.73 28.13
N TYR A 268 -10.74 -8.94 26.83
CA TYR A 268 -10.84 -10.25 26.17
C TYR A 268 -9.52 -10.74 25.58
N THR A 269 -8.46 -9.93 25.67
CA THR A 269 -7.13 -10.27 25.17
C THR A 269 -6.45 -11.27 26.07
N ASN A 270 -5.68 -12.20 25.49
CA ASN A 270 -4.90 -13.16 26.26
C ASN A 270 -3.90 -12.42 27.17
N PRO A 271 -3.89 -12.68 28.48
CA PRO A 271 -3.12 -11.88 29.43
C PRO A 271 -1.60 -11.99 29.29
N ILE A 272 -1.08 -12.98 28.55
CA ILE A 272 0.36 -13.09 28.25
C ILE A 272 0.79 -12.14 27.11
N THR A 273 -0.15 -11.67 26.29
CA THR A 273 0.13 -10.91 25.06
C THR A 273 1.01 -9.69 25.29
N PRO A 274 0.79 -8.81 26.29
CA PRO A 274 1.65 -7.65 26.48
C PRO A 274 3.13 -8.01 26.73
N ALA A 275 3.40 -9.06 27.49
CA ALA A 275 4.76 -9.49 27.79
C ALA A 275 5.54 -10.01 26.57
N GLN A 276 4.84 -10.47 25.55
CA GLN A 276 5.37 -11.03 24.31
C GLN A 276 5.24 -10.07 23.11
N ALA A 277 4.59 -8.91 23.28
CA ALA A 277 4.32 -7.94 22.22
C ALA A 277 5.57 -7.06 21.91
N ASN A 278 6.67 -7.71 21.54
CA ASN A 278 7.95 -7.08 21.19
C ASN A 278 8.59 -7.76 19.98
N ASP A 279 9.58 -7.13 19.38
CA ASP A 279 10.21 -7.58 18.12
C ASP A 279 10.93 -8.95 18.21
N GLN A 280 11.18 -9.45 19.42
CA GLN A 280 11.82 -10.75 19.62
C GLN A 280 10.82 -11.89 19.84
N ASP A 281 9.69 -11.60 20.47
CA ASP A 281 8.75 -12.61 20.96
C ASP A 281 7.38 -12.58 20.24
N PHE A 282 7.14 -11.66 19.31
CA PHE A 282 5.83 -11.45 18.67
C PHE A 282 5.24 -12.73 18.04
N THR A 283 6.08 -13.62 17.54
CA THR A 283 5.64 -14.90 16.98
C THR A 283 5.03 -15.83 18.04
N GLN A 284 5.35 -15.64 19.33
CA GLN A 284 4.73 -16.38 20.43
C GLN A 284 3.26 -15.96 20.62
N ASN A 285 2.94 -14.69 20.37
CA ASN A 285 1.55 -14.22 20.35
C ASN A 285 0.78 -14.77 19.15
N GLN A 286 1.42 -14.84 17.97
CA GLN A 286 0.82 -15.49 16.79
C GLN A 286 0.56 -16.99 17.06
N GLN A 287 1.48 -17.66 17.76
CA GLN A 287 1.35 -19.07 18.15
C GLN A 287 0.09 -19.33 19.01
N LEU A 288 -0.41 -18.34 19.76
CA LEU A 288 -1.63 -18.51 20.56
C LEU A 288 -2.84 -18.84 19.67
N VAL A 289 -2.92 -18.30 18.46
CA VAL A 289 -4.00 -18.63 17.52
C VAL A 289 -3.78 -20.02 16.92
N LEU A 290 -2.55 -20.38 16.58
CA LEU A 290 -2.23 -21.69 16.03
C LEU A 290 -2.49 -22.82 17.04
N ASP A 291 -2.35 -22.52 18.34
CA ASP A 291 -2.59 -23.44 19.47
C ASP A 291 -4.05 -23.45 19.97
N ASN A 292 -4.95 -22.68 19.37
CA ASN A 292 -6.32 -22.47 19.86
C ASN A 292 -6.41 -21.86 21.27
N LYS A 293 -5.42 -21.06 21.67
CA LYS A 293 -5.40 -20.31 22.94
C LYS A 293 -5.99 -18.90 22.82
N ALA A 294 -6.03 -18.36 21.59
CA ALA A 294 -6.73 -17.15 21.21
C ALA A 294 -7.50 -17.39 19.90
N LEU A 295 -8.63 -16.72 19.72
CA LEU A 295 -9.43 -16.88 18.50
C LEU A 295 -8.90 -16.02 17.37
N PHE A 296 -8.69 -14.73 17.63
CA PHE A 296 -8.34 -13.75 16.61
C PHE A 296 -7.04 -13.02 16.91
N MET A 297 -6.34 -12.64 15.84
CA MET A 297 -5.24 -11.67 15.89
C MET A 297 -5.29 -10.75 14.66
N PRO A 298 -4.98 -9.45 14.79
CA PRO A 298 -4.76 -8.57 13.64
C PRO A 298 -3.46 -8.98 12.95
N ASN A 299 -3.49 -9.13 11.64
CA ASN A 299 -2.30 -9.46 10.85
C ASN A 299 -2.55 -9.16 9.37
N GLY A 300 -1.55 -9.39 8.53
CA GLY A 300 -1.67 -9.36 7.08
C GLY A 300 -1.35 -10.72 6.46
N THR A 301 -1.49 -10.82 5.15
CA THR A 301 -1.33 -12.08 4.40
C THR A 301 0.05 -12.73 4.56
N TRP A 302 1.07 -11.99 4.98
CA TRP A 302 2.43 -12.46 5.26
C TRP A 302 2.53 -13.47 6.43
N ILE A 303 1.52 -13.53 7.32
CA ILE A 303 1.48 -14.44 8.48
C ILE A 303 1.68 -15.90 8.08
N VAL A 304 1.17 -16.30 6.92
CA VAL A 304 1.30 -17.67 6.43
C VAL A 304 2.77 -18.04 6.22
N GLY A 305 3.54 -17.11 5.66
CA GLY A 305 4.99 -17.27 5.48
C GLY A 305 5.77 -17.24 6.80
N GLU A 306 5.45 -16.28 7.68
CA GLU A 306 6.09 -16.14 8.99
C GLU A 306 5.91 -17.39 9.86
N MET A 307 4.72 -17.97 9.86
CA MET A 307 4.35 -19.12 10.69
C MET A 307 4.39 -20.45 9.94
N LYS A 308 5.03 -20.51 8.76
CA LYS A 308 5.02 -21.70 7.89
C LYS A 308 5.48 -22.97 8.61
N GLU A 309 6.56 -22.90 9.36
CA GLU A 309 7.17 -24.02 10.06
C GLU A 309 6.67 -24.18 11.51
N ALA A 310 5.76 -23.30 11.96
CA ALA A 310 5.25 -23.31 13.32
C ALA A 310 4.30 -24.51 13.56
N PRO A 311 4.37 -25.19 14.72
CA PRO A 311 3.43 -26.24 15.07
C PRO A 311 2.00 -25.68 15.15
N ARG A 312 1.01 -26.52 14.87
CA ARG A 312 -0.40 -26.11 14.80
C ARG A 312 -1.29 -27.14 15.49
N ALA A 313 -2.41 -26.68 16.02
CA ALA A 313 -3.46 -27.57 16.49
C ALA A 313 -3.93 -28.50 15.35
N GLU A 314 -4.40 -29.69 15.73
CA GLU A 314 -4.96 -30.63 14.76
C GLU A 314 -6.17 -30.01 14.03
N GLY A 315 -6.23 -30.19 12.72
CA GLY A 315 -7.29 -29.61 11.89
C GLY A 315 -7.19 -28.11 11.65
N PHE A 316 -6.07 -27.47 12.02
CA PHE A 316 -5.87 -26.04 11.78
C PHE A 316 -6.01 -25.69 10.30
N LYS A 317 -6.79 -24.66 10.03
CA LYS A 317 -6.92 -24.02 8.72
C LYS A 317 -6.86 -22.51 8.91
N TRP A 318 -6.13 -21.82 8.06
CA TRP A 318 -6.19 -20.37 8.07
C TRP A 318 -7.58 -19.85 7.73
N GLY A 319 -8.03 -18.84 8.46
CA GLY A 319 -9.17 -17.99 8.15
C GLY A 319 -8.78 -16.54 8.32
N MET A 320 -9.36 -15.65 7.53
CA MET A 320 -9.23 -14.21 7.66
C MET A 320 -10.60 -13.57 7.48
N THR A 321 -10.89 -12.55 8.26
CA THR A 321 -12.11 -11.74 8.12
C THR A 321 -11.78 -10.26 8.27
N ALA A 322 -12.60 -9.41 7.64
CA ALA A 322 -12.59 -7.97 7.92
C ALA A 322 -13.01 -7.70 9.37
N LEU A 323 -12.76 -6.50 9.86
CA LEU A 323 -13.25 -6.11 11.17
C LEU A 323 -14.79 -6.13 11.19
N PRO A 324 -15.40 -6.52 12.32
CA PRO A 324 -16.82 -6.41 12.50
C PRO A 324 -17.31 -4.98 12.30
N ALA A 325 -18.49 -4.81 11.71
CA ALA A 325 -19.11 -3.51 11.57
C ALA A 325 -19.46 -2.90 12.94
N VAL A 326 -19.23 -1.59 13.06
CA VAL A 326 -19.57 -0.84 14.29
C VAL A 326 -21.07 -0.70 14.49
N LYS A 327 -21.84 -0.75 13.41
CA LYS A 327 -23.31 -0.62 13.42
C LYS A 327 -23.93 -1.82 12.70
N ASP A 328 -25.09 -2.25 13.14
CA ASP A 328 -25.87 -3.27 12.44
C ASP A 328 -26.15 -2.87 10.99
N GLY A 329 -25.82 -3.78 10.07
CA GLY A 329 -25.94 -3.53 8.63
C GLY A 329 -24.95 -2.51 8.09
N GLY A 330 -23.96 -2.11 8.89
CA GLY A 330 -22.86 -1.26 8.45
C GLY A 330 -21.82 -2.02 7.63
N ASP A 331 -20.92 -1.28 7.03
CA ASP A 331 -19.82 -1.83 6.24
C ASP A 331 -18.74 -2.43 7.14
N GLN A 332 -18.22 -3.57 6.72
CA GLN A 332 -17.01 -4.17 7.27
C GLN A 332 -15.80 -3.65 6.50
N TYR A 333 -14.75 -3.30 7.22
CA TYR A 333 -13.52 -2.81 6.60
C TYR A 333 -12.34 -3.72 6.89
N SER A 334 -11.46 -3.83 5.88
CA SER A 334 -10.15 -4.47 5.97
C SER A 334 -9.11 -3.43 5.56
N TYR A 335 -8.14 -3.16 6.42
CA TYR A 335 -7.03 -2.32 6.03
C TYR A 335 -6.18 -3.03 4.98
N THR A 336 -5.63 -2.27 4.06
CA THR A 336 -4.72 -2.83 3.07
C THR A 336 -3.43 -2.04 2.99
N TRP A 337 -2.31 -2.74 3.11
CA TRP A 337 -1.02 -2.21 2.69
C TRP A 337 -1.02 -2.03 1.18
N PHE A 338 -0.39 -0.95 0.74
CA PHE A 338 -0.58 -0.49 -0.61
C PHE A 338 0.70 0.12 -1.19
N GLU A 339 1.07 -0.29 -2.37
CA GLU A 339 2.21 0.22 -3.11
C GLU A 339 1.72 0.89 -4.39
N GLN A 340 2.43 1.90 -4.86
CA GLN A 340 2.03 2.71 -6.00
C GLN A 340 3.12 2.83 -7.05
N CYS A 341 2.70 3.09 -8.31
CA CYS A 341 3.55 3.61 -9.36
C CYS A 341 3.16 5.04 -9.69
N TRP A 342 4.14 5.84 -10.06
CA TRP A 342 3.93 7.22 -10.45
C TRP A 342 4.95 7.69 -11.48
N VAL A 343 4.63 8.79 -12.15
CA VAL A 343 5.45 9.40 -13.19
C VAL A 343 5.95 10.76 -12.68
N PRO A 344 7.26 10.99 -12.56
CA PRO A 344 7.77 12.33 -12.27
C PRO A 344 7.34 13.33 -13.36
N SER A 345 6.96 14.55 -12.96
CA SER A 345 6.52 15.56 -13.94
C SER A 345 7.62 16.00 -14.91
N GLY A 346 8.89 15.79 -14.52
CA GLY A 346 10.06 16.05 -15.35
C GLY A 346 10.55 14.86 -16.18
N ALA A 347 9.84 13.71 -16.17
CA ALA A 347 10.20 12.55 -16.99
C ALA A 347 10.09 12.87 -18.49
N GLU A 348 11.02 12.34 -19.27
CA GLU A 348 11.13 12.68 -20.70
C GLU A 348 10.08 11.95 -21.57
N ASN A 349 9.69 10.71 -21.18
CA ASN A 349 8.83 9.83 -21.98
C ASN A 349 7.46 9.63 -21.32
N GLN A 350 6.72 10.72 -21.05
CA GLN A 350 5.44 10.73 -20.34
C GLN A 350 4.38 9.80 -20.95
N ASP A 351 4.21 9.82 -22.26
CA ASP A 351 3.19 9.02 -22.96
C ASP A 351 3.53 7.52 -22.91
N GLU A 352 4.80 7.16 -23.08
CA GLU A 352 5.30 5.80 -22.99
C GLU A 352 5.25 5.27 -21.55
N ALA A 353 5.56 6.12 -20.56
CA ALA A 353 5.43 5.81 -19.14
C ALA A 353 3.98 5.46 -18.78
N LYS A 354 3.01 6.24 -19.27
CA LYS A 354 1.58 5.97 -19.08
C LYS A 354 1.13 4.67 -19.78
N GLN A 355 1.67 4.37 -20.97
CA GLN A 355 1.44 3.09 -21.63
C GLN A 355 2.00 1.93 -20.81
N PHE A 356 3.19 2.08 -20.22
CA PHE A 356 3.75 1.07 -19.34
C PHE A 356 2.87 0.86 -18.12
N ILE A 357 2.44 1.92 -17.44
CA ILE A 357 1.52 1.81 -16.29
C ILE A 357 0.21 1.13 -16.70
N SER A 358 -0.35 1.43 -17.87
CA SER A 358 -1.56 0.74 -18.33
C SER A 358 -1.34 -0.75 -18.57
N PHE A 359 -0.17 -1.15 -19.10
CA PHE A 359 0.21 -2.55 -19.29
C PHE A 359 0.39 -3.31 -17.99
N LEU A 360 0.81 -2.63 -16.90
CA LEU A 360 0.95 -3.28 -15.58
C LEU A 360 -0.37 -3.91 -15.10
N TYR A 361 -1.53 -3.50 -15.63
CA TYR A 361 -2.84 -4.09 -15.35
C TYR A 361 -3.26 -5.16 -16.35
N SER A 362 -2.42 -5.53 -17.32
CA SER A 362 -2.71 -6.63 -18.23
C SER A 362 -2.77 -7.98 -17.50
N ASP A 363 -3.53 -8.92 -18.02
CA ASP A 363 -3.56 -10.28 -17.49
C ASP A 363 -2.16 -10.89 -17.44
N LYS A 364 -1.34 -10.59 -18.45
CA LYS A 364 0.04 -11.05 -18.52
C LYS A 364 0.91 -10.50 -17.39
N ALA A 365 0.83 -9.19 -17.12
CA ALA A 365 1.57 -8.57 -16.02
C ALA A 365 1.06 -9.08 -14.66
N CYS A 366 -0.26 -9.19 -14.47
CA CYS A 366 -0.86 -9.73 -13.26
C CYS A 366 -0.40 -11.16 -12.95
N GLU A 367 -0.28 -12.03 -13.96
CA GLU A 367 0.24 -13.38 -13.80
C GLU A 367 1.70 -13.38 -13.35
N ILE A 368 2.56 -12.58 -14.01
CA ILE A 368 3.99 -12.47 -13.65
C ILE A 368 4.16 -11.98 -12.20
N PHE A 369 3.40 -10.98 -11.80
CA PHE A 369 3.46 -10.45 -10.45
C PHE A 369 2.91 -11.44 -9.41
N ALA A 370 1.78 -12.10 -9.71
CA ALA A 370 1.17 -13.09 -8.82
C ALA A 370 2.10 -14.30 -8.58
N GLU A 371 2.83 -14.77 -9.61
CA GLU A 371 3.85 -15.80 -9.47
C GLU A 371 4.96 -15.42 -8.47
N ALA A 372 5.30 -14.12 -8.38
CA ALA A 372 6.26 -13.60 -7.41
C ALA A 372 5.62 -13.33 -6.03
N GLY A 373 4.31 -13.44 -5.89
CA GLY A 373 3.56 -13.12 -4.67
C GLY A 373 3.19 -11.64 -4.53
N ALA A 374 3.45 -10.82 -5.54
CA ALA A 374 3.06 -9.41 -5.61
C ALA A 374 1.67 -9.29 -6.25
N ILE A 375 0.66 -9.02 -5.45
CA ILE A 375 -0.74 -9.10 -5.87
C ILE A 375 -1.28 -7.70 -6.16
N GLN A 376 -1.88 -7.53 -7.33
CA GLN A 376 -2.46 -6.26 -7.77
C GLN A 376 -3.94 -6.15 -7.43
N PRO A 377 -4.47 -4.93 -7.18
CA PRO A 377 -5.87 -4.71 -6.86
C PRO A 377 -6.76 -4.72 -8.12
N VAL A 378 -6.73 -5.83 -8.85
CA VAL A 378 -7.58 -6.03 -10.02
C VAL A 378 -8.77 -6.93 -9.69
N LEU A 379 -9.87 -6.74 -10.43
CA LEU A 379 -11.08 -7.54 -10.27
C LEU A 379 -10.79 -9.03 -10.47
N ASN A 380 -11.37 -9.87 -9.63
CA ASN A 380 -11.25 -11.33 -9.69
C ASN A 380 -9.79 -11.83 -9.60
N ILE A 381 -8.91 -11.08 -8.94
CA ILE A 381 -7.50 -11.50 -8.78
C ILE A 381 -7.38 -12.86 -8.08
N ALA A 382 -8.32 -13.19 -7.19
CA ALA A 382 -8.36 -14.47 -6.49
C ALA A 382 -8.40 -15.68 -7.44
N ASP A 383 -8.96 -15.53 -8.65
CA ASP A 383 -8.99 -16.57 -9.68
C ASP A 383 -7.60 -16.92 -10.24
N LYS A 384 -6.62 -16.04 -10.03
CA LYS A 384 -5.22 -16.21 -10.46
C LYS A 384 -4.31 -16.70 -9.33
N LEU A 385 -4.85 -16.89 -8.12
CA LEU A 385 -4.10 -17.26 -6.93
C LEU A 385 -4.34 -18.70 -6.53
N GLU A 386 -3.45 -19.23 -5.69
CA GLU A 386 -3.52 -20.58 -5.14
C GLU A 386 -3.45 -20.58 -3.60
N GLY A 387 -3.90 -21.67 -2.98
CA GLY A 387 -3.81 -21.89 -1.54
C GLY A 387 -4.63 -20.88 -0.73
N ASP A 388 -4.09 -20.46 0.42
CA ASP A 388 -4.78 -19.56 1.36
C ASP A 388 -4.99 -18.16 0.76
N ASN A 389 -4.17 -17.75 -0.19
CA ASN A 389 -4.29 -16.44 -0.85
C ASN A 389 -5.62 -16.27 -1.60
N VAL A 390 -6.20 -17.34 -2.16
CA VAL A 390 -7.54 -17.28 -2.77
C VAL A 390 -8.56 -16.69 -1.81
N MET A 391 -8.58 -17.16 -0.56
CA MET A 391 -9.50 -16.67 0.46
C MET A 391 -9.14 -15.24 0.92
N PHE A 392 -7.87 -14.96 1.15
CA PHE A 392 -7.45 -13.66 1.65
C PHE A 392 -7.75 -12.53 0.67
N TYR A 393 -7.44 -12.73 -0.58
CA TYR A 393 -7.61 -11.70 -1.61
C TYR A 393 -9.05 -11.62 -2.16
N SER A 394 -9.92 -12.61 -1.89
CA SER A 394 -11.35 -12.52 -2.17
C SER A 394 -12.14 -11.72 -1.13
N ILE A 395 -11.51 -11.19 -0.09
CA ILE A 395 -12.20 -10.48 1.00
C ILE A 395 -13.02 -9.28 0.50
N TYR A 396 -12.50 -8.55 -0.49
CA TYR A 396 -13.20 -7.41 -1.10
C TYR A 396 -14.30 -7.84 -2.06
N ASP A 397 -14.12 -8.95 -2.77
CA ASP A 397 -15.16 -9.56 -3.61
C ASP A 397 -16.34 -10.07 -2.76
N ASN A 398 -16.06 -10.46 -1.51
CA ASN A 398 -17.05 -10.92 -0.53
C ASN A 398 -17.73 -9.79 0.26
N GLY A 399 -17.50 -8.52 -0.11
CA GLY A 399 -18.25 -7.38 0.39
C GLY A 399 -17.57 -6.54 1.46
N ALA A 400 -16.36 -6.90 1.90
CA ALA A 400 -15.56 -5.99 2.72
C ALA A 400 -15.10 -4.80 1.88
N LYS A 401 -14.95 -3.63 2.53
CA LYS A 401 -14.38 -2.44 1.92
C LYS A 401 -12.92 -2.27 2.32
N ALA A 402 -12.11 -1.76 1.41
CA ALA A 402 -10.72 -1.44 1.70
C ALA A 402 -10.65 -0.16 2.56
N ALA A 403 -9.86 -0.22 3.64
CA ALA A 403 -9.41 0.94 4.39
C ALA A 403 -7.95 1.21 4.03
N MET A 404 -7.62 2.42 3.64
CA MET A 404 -6.28 2.81 3.18
C MET A 404 -5.90 4.17 3.73
N GLY A 405 -4.61 4.39 3.89
CA GLY A 405 -4.04 5.64 4.39
C GLY A 405 -3.22 5.41 5.65
N ASN A 406 -2.49 6.43 6.05
CA ASN A 406 -1.61 6.42 7.20
C ASN A 406 -1.75 7.73 7.96
N PHE A 407 -1.27 7.78 9.20
CA PHE A 407 -1.07 9.04 9.89
C PHE A 407 -0.12 9.95 9.11
N ALA A 408 -0.49 11.23 9.01
CA ALA A 408 0.31 12.23 8.32
C ALA A 408 1.68 12.38 8.97
N PRO A 409 2.75 12.53 8.18
CA PRO A 409 4.10 12.69 8.71
C PRO A 409 4.26 14.04 9.42
N PHE A 410 5.05 14.05 10.48
CA PHE A 410 5.41 15.24 11.24
C PHE A 410 6.91 15.33 11.46
N GLU A 411 7.41 16.52 11.84
CA GLU A 411 8.82 16.71 12.17
C GLU A 411 9.21 15.88 13.39
N ALA A 412 10.44 15.35 13.41
CA ALA A 412 10.91 14.51 14.49
C ALA A 412 10.99 15.28 15.82
N VAL A 413 10.14 14.91 16.77
CA VAL A 413 10.09 15.42 18.13
C VAL A 413 10.44 14.31 19.11
N ALA A 414 11.33 14.57 20.04
CA ALA A 414 11.77 13.55 21.00
C ALA A 414 10.60 13.02 21.82
N GLY A 415 10.38 11.72 21.76
CA GLY A 415 9.31 11.02 22.47
C GLY A 415 7.96 11.02 21.81
N LEU A 416 7.82 11.66 20.66
CA LEU A 416 6.61 11.70 19.85
C LEU A 416 6.72 10.68 18.70
N ASP A 417 5.82 9.72 18.69
CA ASP A 417 5.74 8.63 17.71
C ASP A 417 4.33 8.04 17.73
N VAL A 418 3.74 7.76 16.57
CA VAL A 418 2.36 7.26 16.49
C VAL A 418 2.20 5.96 17.27
N ARG A 419 3.01 4.95 16.97
CA ARG A 419 2.91 3.65 17.66
C ARG A 419 3.05 3.81 19.17
N LYS A 420 4.06 4.54 19.61
CA LYS A 420 4.36 4.73 21.02
C LYS A 420 3.25 5.46 21.78
N ASN A 421 2.64 6.47 21.18
CA ASN A 421 1.68 7.31 21.88
C ASN A 421 0.23 6.82 21.70
N PHE A 422 -0.09 6.17 20.57
CA PHE A 422 -1.44 5.69 20.28
C PHE A 422 -1.64 4.21 20.62
N PHE A 423 -0.68 3.34 20.29
CA PHE A 423 -0.87 1.90 20.32
C PHE A 423 -0.15 1.19 21.46
N ASP A 424 1.07 1.58 21.84
CA ASP A 424 1.79 0.95 22.98
C ASP A 424 1.00 0.98 24.30
N PRO A 425 0.19 2.04 24.58
CA PRO A 425 -0.66 2.05 25.78
C PRO A 425 -1.70 0.94 25.85
N VAL A 426 -2.04 0.28 24.72
CA VAL A 426 -2.94 -0.87 24.71
C VAL A 426 -2.40 -2.03 25.54
N ASN A 427 -1.07 -2.23 25.61
CA ASN A 427 -0.46 -3.20 26.53
C ASN A 427 -0.87 -2.90 27.98
N SER A 428 -0.81 -1.64 28.38
CA SER A 428 -1.19 -1.19 29.72
C SER A 428 -2.68 -1.31 30.01
N LEU A 429 -3.55 -1.15 28.98
CA LEU A 429 -4.97 -1.42 29.09
C LEU A 429 -5.22 -2.92 29.34
N VAL A 430 -4.56 -3.81 28.60
CA VAL A 430 -4.66 -5.27 28.81
C VAL A 430 -4.20 -5.69 30.21
N GLU A 431 -3.14 -5.07 30.71
CA GLU A 431 -2.63 -5.29 32.08
C GLU A 431 -3.49 -4.64 33.15
N GLY A 432 -4.41 -3.75 32.79
CA GLY A 432 -5.24 -2.98 33.72
C GLY A 432 -4.45 -1.94 34.52
N SER A 433 -3.29 -1.51 34.01
CA SER A 433 -2.41 -0.53 34.65
C SER A 433 -2.75 0.92 34.33
N ILE A 434 -3.54 1.15 33.28
CA ILE A 434 -4.14 2.45 32.94
C ILE A 434 -5.63 2.28 32.63
N THR A 435 -6.35 3.39 32.68
CA THR A 435 -7.76 3.47 32.28
C THR A 435 -7.89 3.91 30.83
N GLU A 436 -9.10 3.76 30.25
CA GLU A 436 -9.45 4.33 28.95
C GLU A 436 -9.25 5.85 28.92
N ASP A 437 -9.68 6.56 29.98
CA ASP A 437 -9.52 8.01 30.07
C ASP A 437 -8.03 8.42 30.04
N ASP A 438 -7.14 7.64 30.69
CA ASP A 438 -5.69 7.87 30.63
C ASP A 438 -5.14 7.70 29.21
N TRP A 439 -5.61 6.67 28.48
CA TRP A 439 -5.23 6.44 27.10
C TRP A 439 -5.72 7.56 26.19
N ILE A 440 -7.02 7.88 26.21
CA ILE A 440 -7.61 8.97 25.43
C ILE A 440 -6.88 10.28 25.66
N LYS A 441 -6.57 10.59 26.91
CA LYS A 441 -5.82 11.79 27.27
C LYS A 441 -4.43 11.81 26.63
N GLY A 442 -3.71 10.68 26.68
CA GLY A 442 -2.40 10.55 26.06
C GLY A 442 -2.44 10.72 24.54
N VAL A 443 -3.45 10.13 23.88
CA VAL A 443 -3.67 10.27 22.45
C VAL A 443 -3.93 11.72 22.06
N LYS A 444 -4.79 12.44 22.79
CA LYS A 444 -5.09 13.86 22.54
C LYS A 444 -3.85 14.74 22.67
N GLU A 445 -3.10 14.56 23.76
CA GLU A 445 -1.87 15.33 24.01
C GLU A 445 -0.81 15.08 22.94
N ALA A 446 -0.67 13.84 22.45
CA ALA A 446 0.25 13.49 21.39
C ALA A 446 -0.23 14.04 20.02
N SER A 447 -1.52 13.89 19.73
CA SER A 447 -2.15 14.39 18.49
C SER A 447 -1.99 15.91 18.34
N ASP A 448 -2.19 16.67 19.41
CA ASP A 448 -1.98 18.13 19.40
C ASP A 448 -0.53 18.50 19.04
N GLN A 449 0.45 17.78 19.64
CA GLN A 449 1.86 17.98 19.34
C GLN A 449 2.22 17.57 17.90
N MET A 450 1.64 16.47 17.38
CA MET A 450 1.85 16.03 16.01
C MET A 450 1.30 17.07 15.03
N ARG A 451 0.09 17.61 15.28
CA ARG A 451 -0.51 18.67 14.48
C ARG A 451 0.37 19.93 14.43
N GLU A 452 0.94 20.36 15.55
CA GLU A 452 1.84 21.52 15.60
C GLU A 452 3.14 21.33 14.80
N ASN A 453 3.50 20.08 14.49
CA ASN A 453 4.72 19.70 13.80
C ASN A 453 4.48 19.00 12.46
N LEU A 454 3.30 19.13 11.86
CA LEU A 454 2.99 18.55 10.53
C LEU A 454 3.98 19.02 9.46
N LYS A 455 4.38 18.11 8.56
CA LYS A 455 5.27 18.36 7.41
C LYS A 455 4.54 18.95 6.23
#